data_e91bf8b20ae70d2f49a19e8ca885a163
#
_entry.id   e91bf8b20ae70d2f49a19e8ca885a163
#
_cell.length_a   1.000
_cell.length_b   1.000
_cell.length_c   1.000
_cell.angle_alpha   90.00
_cell.angle_beta   90.00
_cell.angle_gamma   90.00
#
_symmetry.space_group_name_H-M   'P 1'
#
loop_
_entity.id
_entity.type
_entity.pdbx_description
1 polymer ?
#
loop_
_entity_poly.entity_id
_entity_poly.type
_entity_poly.pdbx_seq_one_letter_code
_entity_poly.pdbx_strand_id
1 'polypeptide(L)'
;MCEAPPGILSWPAPPRPGSTRNSGWPHPCFASRYNVDSKTNISKPVSKRFLEGWRSAQEVLRCVKRPLELLVTLDQTPSSSGPQPTLLLPLHLLECPACAPNSLFLFLLGCHCWDLQKDFLGQAFLALGEVIGGQGSRVERTLTGVPGKKCGTILLTAEELSNCRDIATMQLCANKLDKKDFFGKSDPFLVFYRSNEDGTFTICHKTEVVKNTLNPVWQPFSIPVRALCNGDYDRTVKIDVYDWDRDGSHDFIGEFTTSYRELSKAQNQFTVYEVLNPRKKCKKKKYVNSGTVTLLSFSVDTEFTFVDYIKGGTQLNFTVAIDFTASNGNPLQPTSLHYMSPYQLSAYAMALKAVGEIIQDYDSDKLFPAYGFGAKLPPEGRISHQFPLNNNDEDPNCAGIEGVLESYFQSLRTVQLYGPTYFAPVINQVARAAAKISDGSQYYVLLIITDGVISDMTQTKEAIVSASSLPMSIIIVGVGPAMFEAMEELDGDDVRVSSRGRYAERDIVQFVPFRDYVDRSGNQVLSMARLAKDVLAEIPEQLLSYMRTRDIQPRPPPAVNPSPTPAPEQP
;
A
#
# COMPACT_ATOMS: atom_id res chain seq x y z
N MET A 1 7.69 -6.85 68.72
CA MET A 1 8.78 -7.81 68.46
C MET A 1 9.06 -7.73 67.00
N CYS A 2 10.04 -6.95 66.65
CA CYS A 2 11.31 -7.31 66.04
C CYS A 2 11.15 -7.79 64.59
N GLU A 3 11.79 -7.35 63.58
CA GLU A 3 12.94 -6.49 63.37
C GLU A 3 12.98 -6.07 61.90
N ALA A 4 13.51 -4.91 61.54
CA ALA A 4 13.71 -4.41 60.18
C ALA A 4 15.18 -4.58 59.76
N PRO A 5 15.46 -4.47 58.49
CA PRO A 5 16.66 -4.88 57.73
C PRO A 5 17.75 -3.83 57.63
N PRO A 6 18.76 -3.96 56.83
CA PRO A 6 19.34 -2.76 56.21
C PRO A 6 19.79 -2.91 54.77
N GLY A 7 20.02 -1.76 54.07
CA GLY A 7 20.89 -1.69 52.92
C GLY A 7 20.52 -0.71 51.83
N ILE A 8 20.75 0.57 52.07
CA ILE A 8 20.76 1.64 51.05
C ILE A 8 22.11 1.65 50.36
N LEU A 9 22.15 1.58 49.04
CA LEU A 9 23.30 1.97 48.22
C LEU A 9 22.91 3.15 47.34
N SER A 10 23.56 4.25 47.64
CA SER A 10 23.48 5.57 47.00
C SER A 10 24.24 5.59 45.67
N TRP A 11 23.65 6.21 44.67
CA TRP A 11 24.33 6.59 43.44
C TRP A 11 24.90 8.02 43.55
N PRO A 12 26.10 8.30 42.99
CA PRO A 12 26.66 9.63 42.99
C PRO A 12 26.17 10.49 41.82
N ALA A 13 26.03 11.81 42.10
CA ALA A 13 25.64 12.84 41.16
C ALA A 13 26.75 13.18 40.14
N PRO A 14 26.40 13.76 38.94
CA PRO A 14 27.35 14.11 37.90
C PRO A 14 28.04 15.47 38.19
N PRO A 15 29.28 15.67 37.72
CA PRO A 15 30.00 16.94 37.84
C PRO A 15 29.68 17.91 36.70
N ARG A 16 29.80 19.22 37.02
CA ARG A 16 29.63 20.39 36.12
C ARG A 16 30.84 20.60 35.20
N PRO A 17 30.67 21.35 34.09
CA PRO A 17 31.62 21.39 32.98
C PRO A 17 32.77 22.38 33.16
N GLY A 18 33.93 21.97 32.67
CA GLY A 18 35.11 22.83 32.53
C GLY A 18 35.74 22.60 31.14
N SER A 19 36.13 23.67 30.55
CA SER A 19 36.59 23.99 29.21
C SER A 19 37.76 23.18 28.63
N THR A 20 37.73 23.11 27.30
CA THR A 20 38.80 23.22 26.27
C THR A 20 39.31 21.96 25.56
N ARG A 21 39.26 22.09 24.23
CA ARG A 21 40.11 21.66 23.11
C ARG A 21 39.90 20.30 22.42
N ASN A 22 39.41 20.46 21.18
CA ASN A 22 39.77 19.83 19.89
C ASN A 22 40.24 18.38 19.87
N SER A 23 39.45 17.53 19.28
CA SER A 23 39.84 16.67 18.14
C SER A 23 38.58 15.98 17.58
N GLY A 24 38.39 16.10 16.25
CA GLY A 24 37.17 15.76 15.54
C GLY A 24 36.96 14.27 15.27
N TRP A 25 35.69 13.98 15.07
CA TRP A 25 35.12 13.06 14.06
C TRP A 25 33.61 13.31 14.05
N PRO A 26 32.96 13.44 12.89
CA PRO A 26 31.60 13.89 12.78
C PRO A 26 30.61 12.73 12.69
N HIS A 27 29.53 12.81 13.47
CA HIS A 27 28.28 12.10 13.17
C HIS A 27 27.43 12.94 12.19
N PRO A 28 26.86 12.38 11.13
CA PRO A 28 25.98 13.12 10.23
C PRO A 28 24.51 13.00 10.65
N CYS A 29 23.94 14.05 11.18
CA CYS A 29 22.52 14.33 11.05
C CYS A 29 22.31 14.98 9.69
N PHE A 30 21.55 14.37 8.78
CA PHE A 30 21.16 14.98 7.52
C PHE A 30 19.73 15.49 7.60
N ALA A 31 19.62 16.78 7.86
CA ALA A 31 18.56 17.63 7.38
C ALA A 31 19.17 18.62 6.39
N SER A 32 19.15 18.35 5.10
CA SER A 32 19.58 19.31 4.07
C SER A 32 18.37 19.96 3.43
N ARG A 33 18.10 21.19 3.86
CA ARG A 33 17.33 22.16 3.10
C ARG A 33 18.15 22.56 1.87
N TYR A 34 17.66 22.30 0.68
CA TYR A 34 18.16 22.95 -0.52
C TYR A 34 17.44 24.28 -0.73
N ASN A 35 18.21 25.37 -0.55
CA ASN A 35 17.87 26.68 -1.09
C ASN A 35 18.16 26.65 -2.59
N VAL A 36 17.15 26.84 -3.40
CA VAL A 36 17.31 27.07 -4.85
C VAL A 36 17.37 28.57 -5.07
N ASP A 37 18.57 29.07 -5.39
CA ASP A 37 18.77 30.44 -5.84
C ASP A 37 18.11 30.66 -7.21
N SER A 38 17.19 31.62 -7.24
CA SER A 38 16.51 32.08 -8.44
C SER A 38 17.40 33.02 -9.24
N LYS A 39 18.21 32.51 -10.18
CA LYS A 39 18.73 33.26 -11.33
C LYS A 39 19.48 32.35 -12.30
N THR A 40 18.76 31.70 -13.21
CA THR A 40 19.29 31.38 -14.54
C THR A 40 18.14 31.43 -15.54
N ASN A 41 18.09 32.55 -16.26
CA ASN A 41 17.34 32.70 -17.50
C ASN A 41 17.90 31.74 -18.55
N ILE A 42 17.14 30.71 -18.95
CA ILE A 42 17.40 29.97 -20.19
C ILE A 42 16.13 30.07 -21.03
N SER A 43 16.08 31.13 -21.83
CA SER A 43 15.17 31.26 -22.97
C SER A 43 15.79 30.55 -24.17
N LYS A 44 15.45 29.29 -24.41
CA LYS A 44 15.56 28.64 -25.72
C LYS A 44 14.18 28.13 -26.16
N PRO A 45 13.74 28.40 -27.39
CA PRO A 45 12.43 27.94 -27.85
C PRO A 45 12.42 26.42 -27.95
N VAL A 46 11.43 25.79 -27.31
CA VAL A 46 11.13 24.37 -27.43
C VAL A 46 10.80 24.07 -28.89
N SER A 47 11.52 23.15 -29.52
CA SER A 47 11.37 22.85 -30.95
C SER A 47 9.97 22.27 -31.23
N LYS A 48 9.41 22.65 -32.40
CA LYS A 48 8.08 22.21 -32.86
C LYS A 48 7.91 20.68 -32.90
N ARG A 49 8.99 19.93 -33.09
CA ARG A 49 9.03 18.45 -33.01
C ARG A 49 8.75 17.90 -31.59
N PHE A 50 9.10 18.65 -30.55
CA PHE A 50 8.82 18.24 -29.18
C PHE A 50 7.31 18.32 -28.84
N LEU A 51 6.62 19.33 -29.42
CA LEU A 51 5.17 19.51 -29.23
C LEU A 51 4.33 18.50 -30.05
N GLU A 52 4.83 18.06 -31.20
CA GLU A 52 4.18 17.02 -32.02
C GLU A 52 4.31 15.63 -31.38
N GLY A 53 5.48 15.28 -30.82
CA GLY A 53 5.64 14.06 -30.02
C GLY A 53 4.77 14.04 -28.75
N TRP A 54 4.52 15.19 -28.17
CA TRP A 54 3.68 15.33 -26.97
C TRP A 54 2.19 15.06 -27.24
N ARG A 55 1.68 15.51 -28.39
CA ARG A 55 0.29 15.25 -28.81
C ARG A 55 0.06 13.77 -29.10
N SER A 56 0.98 13.10 -29.77
CA SER A 56 0.87 11.67 -30.06
C SER A 56 0.96 10.82 -28.80
N ALA A 57 1.80 11.18 -27.81
CA ALA A 57 1.90 10.48 -26.54
C ALA A 57 0.62 10.64 -25.70
N GLN A 58 -0.01 11.81 -25.70
CA GLN A 58 -1.29 12.02 -25.03
C GLN A 58 -2.44 11.26 -25.70
N GLU A 59 -2.43 11.11 -27.01
CA GLU A 59 -3.42 10.31 -27.75
C GLU A 59 -3.22 8.81 -27.50
N VAL A 60 -1.98 8.32 -27.44
CA VAL A 60 -1.66 6.93 -27.08
C VAL A 60 -2.10 6.63 -25.65
N LEU A 61 -1.84 7.54 -24.69
CA LEU A 61 -2.27 7.37 -23.28
C LEU A 61 -3.80 7.40 -23.11
N ARG A 62 -4.53 8.15 -23.97
CA ARG A 62 -6.01 8.12 -23.98
C ARG A 62 -6.59 6.82 -24.56
N CYS A 63 -5.86 6.13 -25.42
CA CYS A 63 -6.26 4.85 -26.00
C CYS A 63 -5.95 3.65 -25.09
N VAL A 64 -4.98 3.77 -24.17
CA VAL A 64 -4.60 2.70 -23.24
C VAL A 64 -5.54 2.72 -22.03
N LYS A 65 -6.63 1.97 -22.12
CA LYS A 65 -7.59 1.77 -21.01
C LYS A 65 -7.17 0.66 -20.02
N ARG A 66 -5.95 0.13 -20.13
CA ARG A 66 -5.48 -1.02 -19.34
C ARG A 66 -4.22 -0.66 -18.55
N PRO A 67 -4.00 -1.25 -17.37
CA PRO A 67 -2.79 -1.03 -16.60
C PRO A 67 -1.57 -1.58 -17.34
N LEU A 68 -0.46 -0.82 -17.31
CA LEU A 68 0.83 -1.16 -17.89
C LEU A 68 1.82 -1.54 -16.78
N GLU A 69 2.57 -2.60 -16.96
CA GLU A 69 3.76 -2.87 -16.15
C GLU A 69 5.03 -2.53 -16.92
N LEU A 70 6.02 -2.01 -16.20
CA LEU A 70 7.33 -1.72 -16.75
C LEU A 70 8.30 -2.85 -16.39
N LEU A 71 8.82 -3.50 -17.41
CA LEU A 71 9.83 -4.52 -17.25
C LEU A 71 11.21 -3.85 -17.24
N VAL A 72 11.96 -4.06 -16.16
CA VAL A 72 13.28 -3.45 -15.99
C VAL A 72 14.37 -4.52 -16.02
N THR A 73 15.26 -4.45 -17.00
CA THR A 73 16.44 -5.31 -17.10
C THR A 73 17.69 -4.47 -16.90
N LEU A 74 18.56 -4.88 -15.97
CA LEU A 74 19.86 -4.25 -15.73
C LEU A 74 20.93 -4.99 -16.54
N ASP A 75 21.57 -4.29 -17.47
CA ASP A 75 22.73 -4.79 -18.18
C ASP A 75 24.01 -4.28 -17.48
N GLN A 76 24.69 -5.17 -16.76
CA GLN A 76 26.01 -4.87 -16.20
C GLN A 76 27.07 -5.35 -17.21
N THR A 77 28.05 -4.49 -17.49
CA THR A 77 29.13 -4.69 -18.45
C THR A 77 29.80 -6.07 -18.42
N PRO A 78 30.36 -6.54 -19.54
CA PRO A 78 30.67 -7.93 -19.82
C PRO A 78 31.93 -8.44 -19.09
N SER A 79 31.75 -9.00 -17.91
CA SER A 79 32.76 -9.83 -17.29
C SER A 79 32.22 -11.09 -16.58
N SER A 80 30.93 -11.34 -16.65
CA SER A 80 30.39 -12.60 -16.10
C SER A 80 29.31 -13.20 -17.02
N SER A 81 29.55 -14.41 -17.48
CA SER A 81 28.67 -15.23 -18.32
C SER A 81 27.49 -15.86 -17.56
N GLY A 82 26.83 -15.10 -16.69
CA GLY A 82 25.63 -15.53 -15.94
C GLY A 82 24.38 -14.78 -16.44
N PRO A 83 23.20 -15.35 -16.25
CA PRO A 83 21.95 -14.67 -16.62
C PRO A 83 21.77 -13.40 -15.79
N GLN A 84 21.48 -12.30 -16.49
CA GLN A 84 21.32 -10.98 -15.89
C GLN A 84 20.02 -10.89 -15.09
N PRO A 85 20.00 -10.19 -13.94
CA PRO A 85 18.79 -10.05 -13.16
C PRO A 85 17.78 -9.12 -13.83
N THR A 86 16.64 -9.65 -14.22
CA THR A 86 15.48 -8.89 -14.67
C THR A 86 14.51 -8.77 -13.49
N LEU A 87 14.12 -7.56 -13.14
CA LEU A 87 13.17 -7.29 -12.05
C LEU A 87 11.84 -6.82 -12.66
N LEU A 88 10.73 -7.42 -12.21
CA LEU A 88 9.39 -6.88 -12.38
C LEU A 88 9.16 -5.84 -11.27
N LEU A 89 9.02 -4.59 -11.65
CA LEU A 89 8.65 -3.53 -10.70
C LEU A 89 7.21 -3.10 -11.01
N PRO A 90 6.29 -3.20 -10.04
CA PRO A 90 5.00 -2.53 -10.16
C PRO A 90 5.25 -1.02 -10.25
N LEU A 91 4.57 -0.39 -11.20
CA LEU A 91 4.66 1.06 -11.42
C LEU A 91 3.92 1.77 -10.29
N HIS A 92 4.59 2.04 -9.18
CA HIS A 92 4.19 3.14 -8.32
C HIS A 92 4.64 4.43 -9.03
N LEU A 93 3.70 5.10 -9.66
CA LEU A 93 3.89 6.44 -10.23
C LEU A 93 4.23 7.39 -9.09
N LEU A 94 5.51 7.59 -8.84
CA LEU A 94 5.97 8.73 -8.06
C LEU A 94 5.85 9.96 -8.95
N GLU A 95 4.70 10.63 -8.91
CA GLU A 95 4.52 11.94 -9.47
C GLU A 95 5.42 12.91 -8.71
N CYS A 96 6.44 13.44 -9.37
CA CYS A 96 7.22 14.54 -8.84
C CYS A 96 6.43 15.84 -9.07
N PRO A 97 6.06 16.59 -8.00
CA PRO A 97 5.28 17.83 -8.15
C PRO A 97 6.01 18.93 -8.94
N ALA A 98 7.31 18.80 -9.20
CA ALA A 98 8.13 19.77 -9.91
C ALA A 98 8.45 19.39 -11.36
N CYS A 99 8.01 18.23 -11.84
CA CYS A 99 8.25 17.75 -13.20
C CYS A 99 6.95 17.72 -14.00
N ALA A 100 7.04 17.93 -15.32
CA ALA A 100 5.88 17.84 -16.19
C ALA A 100 5.15 16.49 -16.02
N PRO A 101 3.80 16.45 -16.07
CA PRO A 101 3.03 15.23 -15.97
C PRO A 101 3.50 14.24 -17.05
N ASN A 102 3.79 12.99 -16.65
CA ASN A 102 4.32 11.88 -17.46
C ASN A 102 5.86 11.68 -17.46
N SER A 103 6.61 12.29 -16.56
CA SER A 103 8.04 11.97 -16.37
C SER A 103 8.22 10.88 -15.33
N LEU A 104 8.80 9.75 -15.72
CA LEU A 104 9.10 8.63 -14.82
C LEU A 104 10.46 8.84 -14.16
N PHE A 105 10.49 8.95 -12.84
CA PHE A 105 11.71 8.94 -12.04
C PHE A 105 12.04 7.50 -11.64
N LEU A 106 13.14 6.97 -12.15
CA LEU A 106 13.60 5.64 -11.77
C LEU A 106 14.86 5.75 -10.90
N PHE A 107 14.70 5.48 -9.60
CA PHE A 107 15.82 5.28 -8.69
C PHE A 107 16.13 3.79 -8.60
N LEU A 108 17.32 3.38 -9.04
CA LEU A 108 17.78 2.01 -8.89
C LEU A 108 18.69 1.91 -7.67
N LEU A 109 18.15 1.28 -6.64
CA LEU A 109 18.90 0.83 -5.48
C LEU A 109 19.36 -0.61 -5.74
N GLY A 110 20.67 -0.84 -5.77
CA GLY A 110 21.22 -2.18 -5.88
C GLY A 110 20.82 -3.03 -4.67
N CYS A 111 20.26 -4.19 -4.94
CA CYS A 111 19.95 -5.17 -3.91
C CYS A 111 21.07 -6.23 -3.93
N HIS A 112 22.00 -6.18 -2.99
CA HIS A 112 22.68 -7.40 -2.57
C HIS A 112 21.71 -8.17 -1.67
N CYS A 113 21.34 -9.38 -2.09
CA CYS A 113 20.51 -10.28 -1.29
C CYS A 113 21.08 -10.41 0.13
N TRP A 114 20.24 -10.12 1.13
CA TRP A 114 20.42 -10.46 2.55
C TRP A 114 21.24 -9.53 3.46
N ASP A 115 21.67 -8.33 3.01
CA ASP A 115 22.22 -7.36 3.96
C ASP A 115 21.54 -5.99 3.78
N LEU A 116 21.26 -5.31 4.91
CA LEU A 116 20.49 -4.08 5.02
C LEU A 116 21.16 -2.83 4.41
N GLN A 117 22.28 -2.98 3.68
CA GLN A 117 22.92 -1.87 2.97
C GLN A 117 22.50 -1.88 1.50
N LYS A 118 21.58 -0.97 1.15
CA LYS A 118 21.18 -0.69 -0.24
C LYS A 118 22.24 0.20 -0.89
N ASP A 119 23.03 -0.35 -1.80
CA ASP A 119 23.99 0.43 -2.57
C ASP A 119 23.31 1.11 -3.76
N PHE A 120 23.52 2.42 -3.93
CA PHE A 120 23.00 3.17 -5.07
C PHE A 120 23.83 2.86 -6.33
N LEU A 121 23.19 2.26 -7.35
CA LEU A 121 23.83 1.92 -8.62
C LEU A 121 23.83 3.07 -9.64
N GLY A 122 22.82 3.93 -9.59
CA GLY A 122 22.66 5.03 -10.51
C GLY A 122 21.20 5.40 -10.74
N GLN A 123 20.96 6.45 -11.52
CA GLN A 123 19.65 6.95 -11.88
C GLN A 123 19.52 7.19 -13.37
N ALA A 124 18.32 7.07 -13.91
CA ALA A 124 17.97 7.45 -15.26
C ALA A 124 16.62 8.19 -15.27
N PHE A 125 16.47 9.11 -16.23
CA PHE A 125 15.24 9.88 -16.44
C PHE A 125 14.69 9.55 -17.82
N LEU A 126 13.41 9.26 -17.90
CA LEU A 126 12.72 8.99 -19.17
C LEU A 126 11.22 9.27 -19.02
N ALA A 127 10.56 9.53 -20.14
CA ALA A 127 9.12 9.60 -20.20
C ALA A 127 8.52 8.22 -20.53
N LEU A 128 7.37 7.87 -19.94
CA LEU A 128 6.67 6.62 -20.25
C LEU A 128 6.38 6.49 -21.75
N GLY A 129 6.02 7.61 -22.41
CA GLY A 129 5.80 7.67 -23.85
C GLY A 129 7.03 7.28 -24.68
N GLU A 130 8.26 7.50 -24.19
CA GLU A 130 9.48 7.06 -24.89
C GLU A 130 9.61 5.53 -24.86
N VAL A 131 9.20 4.88 -23.75
CA VAL A 131 9.23 3.41 -23.65
C VAL A 131 8.17 2.79 -24.55
N ILE A 132 6.92 3.30 -24.49
CA ILE A 132 5.79 2.78 -25.28
C ILE A 132 6.02 3.02 -26.77
N GLY A 133 6.54 4.19 -27.16
CA GLY A 133 6.82 4.57 -28.56
C GLY A 133 8.13 4.02 -29.12
N GLY A 134 8.97 3.39 -28.29
CA GLY A 134 10.20 2.73 -28.72
C GLY A 134 9.91 1.48 -29.56
N GLN A 135 10.85 1.09 -30.42
CA GLN A 135 10.72 -0.11 -31.23
C GLN A 135 10.59 -1.36 -30.34
N GLY A 136 9.47 -2.09 -30.45
CA GLY A 136 9.13 -3.20 -29.56
C GLY A 136 8.81 -2.76 -28.12
N SER A 137 8.32 -1.52 -27.94
CA SER A 137 8.05 -0.93 -26.61
C SER A 137 9.26 -1.02 -25.68
N ARG A 138 10.46 -0.76 -26.19
CA ARG A 138 11.74 -1.00 -25.51
C ARG A 138 12.65 0.22 -25.62
N VAL A 139 13.29 0.59 -24.51
CA VAL A 139 14.25 1.71 -24.43
C VAL A 139 15.44 1.33 -23.56
N GLU A 140 16.64 1.63 -24.05
CA GLU A 140 17.88 1.52 -23.30
C GLU A 140 18.34 2.90 -22.81
N ARG A 141 18.78 3.00 -21.55
CA ARG A 141 19.28 4.22 -20.92
C ARG A 141 20.54 3.96 -20.10
N THR A 142 21.52 4.84 -20.24
CA THR A 142 22.72 4.83 -19.41
C THR A 142 22.39 5.37 -18.00
N LEU A 143 22.82 4.65 -16.99
CA LEU A 143 22.71 5.08 -15.60
C LEU A 143 23.78 6.12 -15.26
N THR A 144 23.39 7.13 -14.49
CA THR A 144 24.24 8.24 -14.03
C THR A 144 24.08 8.46 -12.52
N GLY A 145 24.84 9.40 -11.93
CA GLY A 145 24.64 9.83 -10.54
C GLY A 145 25.65 9.27 -9.54
N VAL A 146 26.58 8.40 -9.93
CA VAL A 146 27.71 7.98 -9.08
C VAL A 146 28.99 8.61 -9.59
N PRO A 147 29.61 9.58 -8.86
CA PRO A 147 30.81 10.27 -9.32
C PRO A 147 31.97 9.32 -9.60
N GLY A 148 32.59 9.46 -10.77
CA GLY A 148 33.80 8.70 -11.14
C GLY A 148 33.58 7.23 -11.51
N LYS A 149 32.33 6.72 -11.57
CA LYS A 149 32.01 5.35 -11.96
C LYS A 149 31.16 5.30 -13.23
N LYS A 150 31.40 4.29 -14.07
CA LYS A 150 30.46 3.88 -15.12
C LYS A 150 29.36 3.04 -14.44
N CYS A 151 28.12 3.56 -14.43
CA CYS A 151 27.02 2.94 -13.70
C CYS A 151 26.31 1.82 -14.48
N GLY A 152 26.68 1.61 -15.77
CA GLY A 152 26.04 0.63 -16.65
C GLY A 152 24.84 1.21 -17.39
N THR A 153 24.06 0.33 -18.01
CA THR A 153 22.84 0.67 -18.74
C THR A 153 21.64 -0.07 -18.17
N ILE A 154 20.47 0.54 -18.30
CA ILE A 154 19.18 -0.05 -17.98
C ILE A 154 18.37 -0.23 -19.24
N LEU A 155 17.77 -1.38 -19.40
CA LEU A 155 16.86 -1.71 -20.47
C LEU A 155 15.45 -1.79 -19.91
N LEU A 156 14.54 -1.03 -20.50
CA LEU A 156 13.15 -0.93 -20.09
C LEU A 156 12.24 -1.41 -21.23
N THR A 157 11.30 -2.28 -20.90
CA THR A 157 10.30 -2.78 -21.85
C THR A 157 8.92 -2.57 -21.24
N ALA A 158 7.99 -1.99 -22.00
CA ALA A 158 6.59 -1.89 -21.61
C ALA A 158 5.79 -3.03 -22.23
N GLU A 159 4.94 -3.66 -21.43
CA GLU A 159 4.03 -4.72 -21.88
C GLU A 159 2.62 -4.41 -21.36
N GLU A 160 1.59 -4.59 -22.19
CA GLU A 160 0.21 -4.44 -21.75
C GLU A 160 -0.16 -5.61 -20.83
N LEU A 161 -0.66 -5.30 -19.63
CA LEU A 161 -1.06 -6.31 -18.68
C LEU A 161 -2.39 -6.95 -19.05
N SER A 162 -2.45 -8.26 -18.96
CA SER A 162 -3.72 -8.98 -18.96
C SER A 162 -4.55 -8.62 -17.72
N ASN A 163 -5.87 -8.69 -17.83
CA ASN A 163 -6.78 -8.55 -16.68
C ASN A 163 -6.77 -9.78 -15.75
N CYS A 164 -5.81 -10.70 -15.92
CA CYS A 164 -5.70 -11.89 -15.09
C CYS A 164 -5.23 -11.50 -13.68
N ARG A 165 -6.07 -11.77 -12.69
CA ARG A 165 -5.83 -11.47 -11.26
C ARG A 165 -5.56 -12.72 -10.45
N ASP A 166 -5.42 -13.85 -11.13
CA ASP A 166 -5.18 -15.13 -10.49
C ASP A 166 -3.76 -15.18 -9.91
N ILE A 167 -3.64 -15.80 -8.76
CA ILE A 167 -2.39 -16.11 -8.10
C ILE A 167 -2.22 -17.62 -8.09
N ALA A 168 -1.15 -18.10 -8.70
CA ALA A 168 -0.78 -19.52 -8.67
C ALA A 168 0.10 -19.79 -7.46
N THR A 169 -0.36 -20.62 -6.53
CA THR A 169 0.42 -21.11 -5.39
C THR A 169 0.87 -22.53 -5.68
N MET A 170 2.18 -22.78 -5.53
CA MET A 170 2.76 -24.08 -5.85
C MET A 170 3.86 -24.47 -4.86
N GLN A 171 4.06 -25.79 -4.75
CA GLN A 171 5.18 -26.37 -4.02
C GLN A 171 5.92 -27.38 -4.89
N LEU A 172 7.25 -27.32 -4.87
CA LEU A 172 8.11 -28.22 -5.65
C LEU A 172 9.14 -28.92 -4.75
N CYS A 173 9.59 -30.06 -5.21
CA CYS A 173 10.79 -30.73 -4.68
C CYS A 173 11.68 -31.21 -5.82
N ALA A 174 12.92 -31.55 -5.52
CA ALA A 174 13.78 -32.21 -6.49
C ALA A 174 14.38 -33.50 -5.95
N ASN A 175 14.83 -34.34 -6.86
CA ASN A 175 15.45 -35.62 -6.51
C ASN A 175 16.68 -35.87 -7.38
N LYS A 176 17.76 -36.33 -6.74
CA LYS A 176 19.03 -36.71 -7.37
C LYS A 176 19.63 -35.63 -8.25
N LEU A 177 19.56 -34.36 -7.78
CA LEU A 177 20.25 -33.26 -8.47
C LEU A 177 21.75 -33.49 -8.57
N ASP A 178 22.35 -33.04 -9.66
CA ASP A 178 23.81 -33.11 -9.82
C ASP A 178 24.53 -32.32 -8.74
N LYS A 179 25.54 -32.91 -8.13
CA LYS A 179 26.44 -32.26 -7.20
C LYS A 179 27.36 -31.28 -7.96
N LYS A 180 27.50 -30.05 -7.44
CA LYS A 180 28.39 -29.02 -7.98
C LYS A 180 29.52 -28.66 -7.02
N ASP A 181 29.23 -28.55 -5.75
CA ASP A 181 30.21 -28.24 -4.73
C ASP A 181 31.32 -29.30 -4.63
N PHE A 182 32.54 -28.86 -4.47
CA PHE A 182 33.69 -29.76 -4.25
C PHE A 182 33.58 -30.40 -2.86
N PHE A 183 33.26 -29.60 -1.85
CA PHE A 183 33.00 -30.08 -0.48
C PHE A 183 31.51 -29.92 -0.16
N GLY A 184 30.85 -30.96 0.38
CA GLY A 184 29.42 -30.93 0.70
C GLY A 184 28.54 -31.43 -0.42
N LYS A 185 27.27 -31.08 -0.34
CA LYS A 185 26.25 -31.24 -1.37
C LYS A 185 25.85 -29.85 -1.87
N SER A 186 25.20 -29.78 -3.03
CA SER A 186 24.71 -28.54 -3.59
C SER A 186 23.71 -27.84 -2.67
N ASP A 187 23.60 -26.52 -2.85
CA ASP A 187 22.66 -25.59 -2.20
C ASP A 187 21.59 -25.14 -3.22
N PRO A 188 20.64 -26.01 -3.63
CA PRO A 188 19.81 -25.76 -4.80
C PRO A 188 18.71 -24.73 -4.59
N PHE A 189 18.47 -23.92 -5.64
CA PHE A 189 17.31 -23.04 -5.78
C PHE A 189 16.81 -23.02 -7.22
N LEU A 190 15.55 -22.60 -7.41
CA LEU A 190 14.90 -22.50 -8.71
C LEU A 190 14.77 -21.04 -9.13
N VAL A 191 14.90 -20.80 -10.42
CA VAL A 191 14.62 -19.50 -11.05
C VAL A 191 13.59 -19.74 -12.17
N PHE A 192 12.46 -19.06 -12.08
CA PHE A 192 11.38 -19.11 -13.05
C PHE A 192 11.52 -17.96 -14.04
N TYR A 193 11.41 -18.28 -15.30
CA TYR A 193 11.44 -17.33 -16.41
C TYR A 193 10.20 -17.50 -17.29
N ARG A 194 9.55 -16.41 -17.65
CA ARG A 194 8.59 -16.43 -18.76
C ARG A 194 9.27 -16.07 -20.08
N SER A 195 8.84 -16.66 -21.17
CA SER A 195 9.25 -16.21 -22.50
C SER A 195 8.54 -14.92 -22.88
N ASN A 196 9.28 -13.99 -23.50
CA ASN A 196 8.75 -12.77 -24.08
C ASN A 196 8.48 -12.98 -25.58
N GLU A 197 7.72 -12.07 -26.22
CA GLU A 197 7.38 -12.14 -27.64
C GLU A 197 8.61 -12.03 -28.56
N ASP A 198 9.66 -11.36 -28.10
CA ASP A 198 10.94 -11.23 -28.81
C ASP A 198 11.87 -12.45 -28.66
N GLY A 199 11.41 -13.51 -27.99
CA GLY A 199 12.18 -14.73 -27.71
C GLY A 199 13.15 -14.61 -26.53
N THR A 200 13.21 -13.48 -25.84
CA THR A 200 13.95 -13.34 -24.59
C THR A 200 13.17 -13.93 -23.41
N PHE A 201 13.83 -13.99 -22.26
CA PHE A 201 13.24 -14.54 -21.03
C PHE A 201 13.34 -13.53 -19.89
N THR A 202 12.25 -13.41 -19.12
CA THR A 202 12.16 -12.54 -17.95
C THR A 202 11.99 -13.36 -16.68
N ILE A 203 12.74 -13.05 -15.63
CA ILE A 203 12.59 -13.71 -14.31
C ILE A 203 11.26 -13.31 -13.68
N CYS A 204 10.42 -14.32 -13.36
CA CYS A 204 9.16 -14.12 -12.66
C CYS A 204 9.30 -14.40 -11.16
N HIS A 205 10.14 -15.37 -10.79
CA HIS A 205 10.29 -15.80 -9.40
C HIS A 205 11.63 -16.50 -9.15
N LYS A 206 12.11 -16.42 -7.90
CA LYS A 206 13.22 -17.23 -7.38
C LYS A 206 12.79 -17.84 -6.05
N THR A 207 13.05 -19.14 -5.88
CA THR A 207 12.78 -19.78 -4.60
C THR A 207 13.88 -19.45 -3.59
N GLU A 208 13.67 -19.81 -2.34
CA GLU A 208 14.70 -19.85 -1.32
C GLU A 208 15.78 -20.90 -1.66
N VAL A 209 16.95 -20.77 -1.05
CA VAL A 209 18.09 -21.69 -1.16
C VAL A 209 17.97 -22.76 -0.09
N VAL A 210 17.89 -24.03 -0.49
CA VAL A 210 17.88 -25.15 0.45
C VAL A 210 19.29 -25.70 0.60
N LYS A 211 19.88 -25.54 1.78
CA LYS A 211 21.31 -25.83 2.02
C LYS A 211 21.65 -27.31 2.06
N ASN A 212 22.81 -27.67 1.48
CA ASN A 212 23.51 -28.95 1.58
C ASN A 212 22.64 -30.19 1.26
N THR A 213 21.91 -30.16 0.13
CA THR A 213 21.06 -31.27 -0.28
C THR A 213 21.04 -31.46 -1.81
N LEU A 214 20.85 -32.70 -2.25
CA LEU A 214 20.56 -33.04 -3.65
C LEU A 214 19.08 -33.42 -3.86
N ASN A 215 18.31 -33.36 -2.77
CA ASN A 215 16.86 -33.66 -2.77
C ASN A 215 16.13 -32.56 -1.98
N PRO A 216 16.12 -31.30 -2.44
CA PRO A 216 15.46 -30.22 -1.76
C PRO A 216 13.94 -30.36 -1.81
N VAL A 217 13.28 -29.84 -0.78
CA VAL A 217 11.85 -29.50 -0.80
C VAL A 217 11.77 -28.02 -0.50
N TRP A 218 11.29 -27.24 -1.48
CA TRP A 218 11.11 -25.80 -1.32
C TRP A 218 9.78 -25.51 -0.62
N GLN A 219 9.72 -24.39 0.12
CA GLN A 219 8.48 -23.94 0.74
C GLN A 219 7.44 -23.61 -0.35
N PRO A 220 6.14 -23.71 -0.05
CA PRO A 220 5.10 -23.21 -0.95
C PRO A 220 5.31 -21.71 -1.21
N PHE A 221 5.17 -21.31 -2.47
CA PHE A 221 5.29 -19.91 -2.90
C PHE A 221 4.21 -19.57 -3.91
N SER A 222 3.90 -18.27 -4.01
CA SER A 222 2.85 -17.75 -4.88
C SER A 222 3.44 -16.85 -5.95
N ILE A 223 2.95 -16.99 -7.19
CA ILE A 223 3.30 -16.14 -8.33
C ILE A 223 2.01 -15.63 -8.96
N PRO A 224 1.85 -14.31 -9.18
CA PRO A 224 0.75 -13.78 -9.97
C PRO A 224 0.76 -14.39 -11.37
N VAL A 225 -0.37 -14.93 -11.84
CA VAL A 225 -0.46 -15.60 -13.16
C VAL A 225 -0.08 -14.64 -14.29
N ARG A 226 -0.39 -13.34 -14.13
CA ARG A 226 0.07 -12.29 -15.05
C ARG A 226 1.60 -12.19 -15.14
N ALA A 227 2.32 -12.38 -14.03
CA ALA A 227 3.78 -12.39 -14.02
C ALA A 227 4.33 -13.67 -14.66
N LEU A 228 3.64 -14.80 -14.50
CA LEU A 228 4.05 -16.09 -15.01
C LEU A 228 3.84 -16.22 -16.52
N CYS A 229 2.70 -15.75 -17.05
CA CYS A 229 2.34 -15.96 -18.45
C CYS A 229 1.55 -14.81 -19.10
N ASN A 230 1.22 -13.74 -18.36
CA ASN A 230 0.46 -12.57 -18.82
C ASN A 230 -0.84 -12.92 -19.56
N GLY A 231 -1.58 -13.94 -19.07
CA GLY A 231 -2.85 -14.37 -19.63
C GLY A 231 -2.74 -15.34 -20.83
N ASP A 232 -1.56 -15.55 -21.39
CA ASP A 232 -1.31 -16.60 -22.37
C ASP A 232 -0.91 -17.89 -21.63
N TYR A 233 -1.88 -18.74 -21.33
CA TYR A 233 -1.69 -19.97 -20.55
C TYR A 233 -0.79 -21.01 -21.21
N ASP A 234 -0.49 -20.88 -22.49
CA ASP A 234 0.41 -21.76 -23.25
C ASP A 234 1.81 -21.17 -23.39
N ARG A 235 2.03 -19.95 -22.91
CA ARG A 235 3.33 -19.27 -22.90
C ARG A 235 4.37 -20.13 -22.18
N THR A 236 5.55 -20.25 -22.79
CA THR A 236 6.64 -21.05 -22.24
C THR A 236 7.16 -20.44 -20.94
N VAL A 237 7.15 -21.24 -19.88
CA VAL A 237 7.81 -20.97 -18.60
C VAL A 237 9.04 -21.87 -18.53
N LYS A 238 10.23 -21.27 -18.51
CA LYS A 238 11.50 -21.97 -18.32
C LYS A 238 11.88 -21.93 -16.84
N ILE A 239 12.34 -23.04 -16.30
CA ILE A 239 12.77 -23.14 -14.91
C ILE A 239 14.20 -23.67 -14.89
N ASP A 240 15.10 -22.82 -14.40
CA ASP A 240 16.51 -23.16 -14.21
C ASP A 240 16.76 -23.60 -12.78
N VAL A 241 17.59 -24.60 -12.63
CA VAL A 241 18.05 -25.13 -11.34
C VAL A 241 19.50 -24.74 -11.16
N TYR A 242 19.81 -24.00 -10.10
CA TYR A 242 21.14 -23.54 -9.75
C TYR A 242 21.59 -24.10 -8.40
N ASP A 243 22.89 -24.22 -8.25
CA ASP A 243 23.61 -24.35 -6.99
C ASP A 243 24.05 -22.95 -6.54
N TRP A 244 23.76 -22.60 -5.30
CA TRP A 244 24.06 -21.27 -4.77
C TRP A 244 25.49 -21.17 -4.27
N ASP A 245 26.22 -20.16 -4.73
CA ASP A 245 27.55 -19.81 -4.31
C ASP A 245 27.60 -18.45 -3.63
N ARG A 246 28.43 -18.33 -2.59
CA ARG A 246 28.54 -17.13 -1.77
C ARG A 246 29.08 -15.91 -2.54
N ASP A 247 29.86 -16.13 -3.58
CA ASP A 247 30.45 -15.09 -4.42
C ASP A 247 29.52 -14.58 -5.51
N GLY A 248 28.28 -15.14 -5.60
CA GLY A 248 27.26 -14.78 -6.57
C GLY A 248 27.40 -15.46 -7.94
N SER A 249 28.46 -16.26 -8.17
CA SER A 249 28.65 -17.04 -9.40
C SER A 249 27.99 -18.41 -9.30
N HIS A 250 26.65 -18.45 -9.28
CA HIS A 250 25.89 -19.68 -9.07
C HIS A 250 26.09 -20.70 -10.19
N ASP A 251 26.30 -21.96 -9.79
CA ASP A 251 26.54 -23.06 -10.70
C ASP A 251 25.25 -23.62 -11.32
N PHE A 252 25.14 -23.55 -12.63
CA PHE A 252 23.98 -24.07 -13.36
C PHE A 252 23.94 -25.61 -13.34
N ILE A 253 22.89 -26.18 -12.73
CA ILE A 253 22.65 -27.63 -12.68
C ILE A 253 21.99 -28.09 -13.98
N GLY A 254 20.87 -27.42 -14.36
CA GLY A 254 20.12 -27.72 -15.59
C GLY A 254 18.80 -26.96 -15.63
N GLU A 255 18.01 -27.24 -16.66
CA GLU A 255 16.76 -26.52 -16.94
C GLU A 255 15.66 -27.49 -17.41
N PHE A 256 14.42 -27.05 -17.31
CA PHE A 256 13.26 -27.65 -17.98
C PHE A 256 12.27 -26.56 -18.37
N THR A 257 11.34 -26.87 -19.25
CA THR A 257 10.28 -25.97 -19.69
C THR A 257 8.91 -26.55 -19.40
N THR A 258 7.95 -25.66 -19.12
CA THR A 258 6.55 -25.99 -18.89
C THR A 258 5.68 -24.81 -19.34
N SER A 259 4.39 -24.84 -19.04
CA SER A 259 3.47 -23.71 -19.20
C SER A 259 2.50 -23.66 -18.03
N TYR A 260 1.79 -22.53 -17.87
CA TYR A 260 0.72 -22.47 -16.87
C TYR A 260 -0.29 -23.59 -17.04
N ARG A 261 -0.69 -23.90 -18.29
CA ARG A 261 -1.64 -24.99 -18.61
C ARG A 261 -1.13 -26.36 -18.15
N GLU A 262 0.18 -26.63 -18.29
CA GLU A 262 0.76 -27.89 -17.83
C GLU A 262 0.87 -27.93 -16.30
N LEU A 263 1.25 -26.82 -15.67
CA LEU A 263 1.32 -26.71 -14.20
C LEU A 263 -0.07 -26.91 -13.57
N SER A 264 -1.13 -26.34 -14.16
CA SER A 264 -2.51 -26.43 -13.65
C SER A 264 -3.09 -27.86 -13.73
N LYS A 265 -2.60 -28.72 -14.61
CA LYS A 265 -3.01 -30.13 -14.65
C LYS A 265 -2.58 -30.94 -13.42
N ALA A 266 -1.55 -30.44 -12.71
CA ALA A 266 -1.03 -31.11 -11.53
C ALA A 266 -1.93 -30.98 -10.27
N GLN A 267 -3.07 -30.34 -10.34
CA GLN A 267 -4.03 -30.28 -9.22
C GLN A 267 -4.48 -31.66 -8.74
N ASN A 268 -4.42 -32.67 -9.59
CA ASN A 268 -4.89 -34.03 -9.29
C ASN A 268 -3.80 -35.11 -9.32
N GLN A 269 -2.56 -34.79 -9.71
CA GLN A 269 -1.46 -35.76 -9.74
C GLN A 269 -0.09 -35.07 -9.77
N PHE A 270 0.92 -35.72 -9.18
CA PHE A 270 2.30 -35.23 -9.22
C PHE A 270 2.84 -35.23 -10.65
N THR A 271 3.39 -34.10 -11.06
CA THR A 271 4.06 -33.96 -12.36
C THR A 271 5.57 -33.92 -12.15
N VAL A 272 6.30 -34.76 -12.84
CA VAL A 272 7.75 -34.90 -12.74
C VAL A 272 8.40 -34.36 -14.01
N TYR A 273 9.35 -33.44 -13.85
CA TYR A 273 10.14 -32.84 -14.92
C TYR A 273 11.59 -33.35 -14.86
N GLU A 274 12.16 -33.71 -16.01
CA GLU A 274 13.59 -34.01 -16.10
C GLU A 274 14.41 -32.73 -16.20
N VAL A 275 15.39 -32.56 -15.33
CA VAL A 275 16.32 -31.43 -15.36
C VAL A 275 17.42 -31.73 -16.38
N LEU A 276 17.46 -31.00 -17.49
CA LEU A 276 18.40 -31.21 -18.58
C LEU A 276 19.48 -30.14 -18.58
N ASN A 277 20.73 -30.57 -18.66
CA ASN A 277 21.86 -29.65 -18.86
C ASN A 277 22.31 -29.70 -20.31
N PRO A 278 22.05 -28.65 -21.13
CA PRO A 278 22.36 -28.66 -22.56
C PRO A 278 23.84 -28.90 -22.85
N ARG A 279 24.74 -28.33 -22.00
CA ARG A 279 26.20 -28.52 -22.15
C ARG A 279 26.64 -29.97 -21.89
N LYS A 280 26.00 -30.66 -20.94
CA LYS A 280 26.27 -32.09 -20.66
C LYS A 280 25.69 -32.98 -21.75
N LYS A 281 24.46 -32.66 -22.22
CA LYS A 281 23.79 -33.38 -23.31
C LYS A 281 24.62 -33.38 -24.59
N CYS A 282 25.24 -32.27 -24.95
CA CYS A 282 26.13 -32.18 -26.12
C CYS A 282 27.44 -32.95 -25.94
N LYS A 283 27.99 -33.02 -24.72
CA LYS A 283 29.33 -33.60 -24.48
C LYS A 283 29.32 -35.10 -24.18
N LYS A 284 28.23 -35.65 -23.65
CA LYS A 284 28.16 -37.02 -23.14
C LYS A 284 27.06 -37.82 -23.86
N LYS A 285 27.42 -38.81 -24.70
CA LYS A 285 26.47 -39.66 -25.44
C LYS A 285 25.51 -40.46 -24.52
N LYS A 286 25.89 -40.77 -23.28
CA LYS A 286 25.08 -41.52 -22.30
C LYS A 286 24.45 -40.61 -21.21
N TYR A 287 24.38 -39.29 -21.43
CA TYR A 287 23.72 -38.39 -20.49
C TYR A 287 22.21 -38.59 -20.53
N VAL A 288 21.56 -38.74 -19.38
CA VAL A 288 20.12 -38.86 -19.22
C VAL A 288 19.56 -37.53 -18.74
N ASN A 289 19.79 -37.19 -17.48
CA ASN A 289 19.38 -35.93 -16.87
C ASN A 289 20.33 -35.53 -15.73
N SER A 290 20.11 -34.36 -15.14
CA SER A 290 20.83 -33.84 -13.98
C SER A 290 20.00 -33.90 -12.70
N GLY A 291 19.03 -34.79 -12.63
CA GLY A 291 18.04 -34.95 -11.59
C GLY A 291 16.64 -34.68 -12.10
N THR A 292 15.66 -34.72 -11.21
CA THR A 292 14.26 -34.47 -11.52
C THR A 292 13.68 -33.43 -10.57
N VAL A 293 12.72 -32.63 -11.04
CA VAL A 293 11.89 -31.72 -10.23
C VAL A 293 10.45 -32.21 -10.28
N THR A 294 9.81 -32.29 -9.13
CA THR A 294 8.42 -32.74 -9.01
C THR A 294 7.57 -31.60 -8.47
N LEU A 295 6.47 -31.32 -9.14
CA LEU A 295 5.43 -30.42 -8.65
C LEU A 295 4.55 -31.20 -7.66
N LEU A 296 4.59 -30.80 -6.38
CA LEU A 296 3.87 -31.46 -5.28
C LEU A 296 2.43 -30.95 -5.14
N SER A 297 2.24 -29.64 -5.29
CA SER A 297 0.92 -29.02 -5.22
C SER A 297 0.85 -27.82 -6.16
N PHE A 298 -0.35 -27.55 -6.65
CA PHE A 298 -0.68 -26.38 -7.44
C PHE A 298 -2.12 -25.96 -7.14
N SER A 299 -2.33 -24.72 -6.72
CA SER A 299 -3.65 -24.12 -6.55
C SER A 299 -3.67 -22.74 -7.21
N VAL A 300 -4.86 -22.29 -7.54
CA VAL A 300 -5.09 -20.98 -8.13
C VAL A 300 -6.17 -20.28 -7.33
N ASP A 301 -5.84 -19.12 -6.83
CA ASP A 301 -6.75 -18.24 -6.12
C ASP A 301 -6.91 -16.95 -6.93
N THR A 302 -8.15 -16.50 -7.10
CA THR A 302 -8.43 -15.23 -7.77
C THR A 302 -8.38 -14.11 -6.76
N GLU A 303 -7.50 -13.13 -6.98
CA GLU A 303 -7.41 -11.94 -6.12
C GLU A 303 -8.51 -10.95 -6.53
N PHE A 304 -9.48 -10.79 -5.65
CA PHE A 304 -10.51 -9.77 -5.81
C PHE A 304 -10.01 -8.41 -5.32
N THR A 305 -10.39 -7.35 -6.03
CA THR A 305 -10.06 -5.97 -5.68
C THR A 305 -11.22 -5.29 -4.95
N PHE A 306 -10.92 -4.20 -4.25
CA PHE A 306 -11.94 -3.33 -3.67
C PHE A 306 -13.07 -2.98 -4.66
N VAL A 307 -12.70 -2.65 -5.91
CA VAL A 307 -13.64 -2.29 -6.97
C VAL A 307 -14.57 -3.46 -7.34
N ASP A 308 -14.12 -4.71 -7.22
CA ASP A 308 -14.96 -5.88 -7.51
C ASP A 308 -16.08 -6.01 -6.46
N TYR A 309 -15.78 -5.76 -5.19
CA TYR A 309 -16.80 -5.75 -4.13
C TYR A 309 -17.79 -4.60 -4.30
N ILE A 310 -17.31 -3.38 -4.57
CA ILE A 310 -18.20 -2.23 -4.80
C ILE A 310 -19.10 -2.46 -6.03
N LYS A 311 -18.54 -2.95 -7.15
CA LYS A 311 -19.34 -3.32 -8.33
C LYS A 311 -20.27 -4.50 -8.10
N GLY A 312 -19.91 -5.39 -7.18
CA GLY A 312 -20.75 -6.50 -6.71
C GLY A 312 -21.87 -6.07 -5.76
N GLY A 313 -21.97 -4.77 -5.43
CA GLY A 313 -23.03 -4.21 -4.60
C GLY A 313 -22.72 -4.12 -3.11
N THR A 314 -21.45 -4.26 -2.70
CA THR A 314 -21.05 -3.91 -1.34
C THR A 314 -21.20 -2.40 -1.13
N GLN A 315 -21.99 -2.02 -0.13
CA GLN A 315 -22.25 -0.61 0.21
C GLN A 315 -21.28 -0.15 1.32
N LEU A 316 -20.75 1.06 1.19
CA LEU A 316 -20.01 1.74 2.25
C LEU A 316 -20.96 2.67 2.99
N ASN A 317 -21.05 2.52 4.31
CA ASN A 317 -21.88 3.35 5.18
C ASN A 317 -20.96 4.17 6.09
N PHE A 318 -20.98 5.48 5.93
CA PHE A 318 -20.16 6.39 6.72
C PHE A 318 -20.94 6.95 7.90
N THR A 319 -20.32 6.90 9.07
CA THR A 319 -20.81 7.56 10.30
C THR A 319 -19.82 8.63 10.71
N VAL A 320 -20.30 9.81 11.07
CA VAL A 320 -19.47 10.94 11.51
C VAL A 320 -19.59 11.13 13.02
N ALA A 321 -18.46 11.31 13.71
CA ALA A 321 -18.39 11.63 15.12
C ALA A 321 -17.50 12.86 15.36
N ILE A 322 -18.02 13.87 16.04
CA ILE A 322 -17.37 15.17 16.25
C ILE A 322 -17.13 15.39 17.74
N ASP A 323 -15.93 15.83 18.06
CA ASP A 323 -15.49 16.14 19.42
C ASP A 323 -16.05 17.50 19.88
N PHE A 324 -16.89 17.50 20.94
CA PHE A 324 -17.47 18.67 21.58
C PHE A 324 -16.88 18.89 22.99
N THR A 325 -15.61 18.53 23.21
CA THR A 325 -14.98 18.72 24.51
C THR A 325 -14.46 20.15 24.71
N ALA A 326 -14.33 20.55 25.96
CA ALA A 326 -13.94 21.92 26.34
C ALA A 326 -12.49 22.28 25.93
N SER A 327 -11.61 21.30 25.68
CA SER A 327 -10.27 21.49 25.15
C SER A 327 -10.25 22.26 23.83
N ASN A 328 -11.31 22.11 23.03
CA ASN A 328 -11.50 22.83 21.77
C ASN A 328 -11.76 24.35 21.91
N GLY A 329 -11.97 24.82 23.13
CA GLY A 329 -12.22 26.22 23.44
C GLY A 329 -13.67 26.67 23.21
N ASN A 330 -14.02 27.85 23.71
CA ASN A 330 -15.39 28.39 23.58
C ASN A 330 -15.67 28.81 22.13
N PRO A 331 -16.72 28.30 21.47
CA PRO A 331 -17.06 28.61 20.07
C PRO A 331 -17.29 30.10 19.75
N LEU A 332 -17.51 30.94 20.76
CA LEU A 332 -17.63 32.39 20.61
C LEU A 332 -16.25 33.12 20.59
N GLN A 333 -15.19 32.41 20.91
CA GLN A 333 -13.83 32.98 20.95
C GLN A 333 -13.05 32.63 19.68
N PRO A 334 -12.31 33.58 19.07
CA PRO A 334 -11.53 33.33 17.86
C PRO A 334 -10.43 32.26 17.99
N THR A 335 -10.05 31.93 19.21
CA THR A 335 -9.04 30.90 19.51
C THR A 335 -9.61 29.48 19.56
N SER A 336 -10.94 29.34 19.52
CA SER A 336 -11.59 28.03 19.52
C SER A 336 -11.44 27.31 18.19
N LEU A 337 -11.20 25.99 18.22
CA LEU A 337 -11.23 25.15 17.03
C LEU A 337 -12.64 25.03 16.41
N HIS A 338 -13.69 25.38 17.21
CA HIS A 338 -15.10 25.47 16.79
C HIS A 338 -15.56 26.91 16.54
N TYR A 339 -14.66 27.86 16.36
CA TYR A 339 -15.05 29.27 16.26
C TYR A 339 -16.11 29.52 15.20
N MET A 340 -17.25 30.05 15.64
CA MET A 340 -18.38 30.38 14.76
C MET A 340 -18.20 31.77 14.14
N SER A 341 -17.34 31.88 13.14
CA SER A 341 -17.13 33.10 12.36
C SER A 341 -18.23 33.24 11.29
N PRO A 342 -18.75 34.47 11.04
CA PRO A 342 -19.65 34.70 9.91
C PRO A 342 -18.95 34.73 8.55
N TYR A 343 -17.61 34.72 8.52
CA TYR A 343 -16.82 34.94 7.31
C TYR A 343 -15.95 33.76 6.90
N GLN A 344 -15.69 32.79 7.80
CA GLN A 344 -14.82 31.65 7.51
C GLN A 344 -15.24 30.43 8.31
N LEU A 345 -14.97 29.26 7.79
CA LEU A 345 -15.22 27.98 8.49
C LEU A 345 -14.23 27.81 9.66
N SER A 346 -14.69 27.17 10.74
CA SER A 346 -13.82 26.73 11.82
C SER A 346 -12.93 25.57 11.36
N ALA A 347 -11.87 25.23 12.12
CA ALA A 347 -11.02 24.10 11.81
C ALA A 347 -11.81 22.78 11.66
N TYR A 348 -12.78 22.55 12.56
CA TYR A 348 -13.67 21.38 12.48
C TYR A 348 -14.59 21.42 11.26
N ALA A 349 -15.22 22.56 10.98
CA ALA A 349 -16.10 22.69 9.83
C ALA A 349 -15.34 22.52 8.51
N MET A 350 -14.10 22.99 8.45
CA MET A 350 -13.24 22.83 7.27
C MET A 350 -12.82 21.37 7.08
N ALA A 351 -12.40 20.70 8.15
CA ALA A 351 -12.03 19.28 8.11
C ALA A 351 -13.26 18.42 7.73
N LEU A 352 -14.41 18.66 8.38
CA LEU A 352 -15.66 17.96 8.08
C LEU A 352 -16.08 18.15 6.63
N LYS A 353 -16.02 19.38 6.11
CA LYS A 353 -16.36 19.66 4.71
C LYS A 353 -15.39 18.98 3.76
N ALA A 354 -14.07 19.16 3.95
CA ALA A 354 -13.06 18.64 3.05
C ALA A 354 -13.05 17.11 3.02
N VAL A 355 -13.08 16.45 4.18
CA VAL A 355 -13.11 14.98 4.27
C VAL A 355 -14.47 14.45 3.83
N GLY A 356 -15.55 15.13 4.22
CA GLY A 356 -16.91 14.76 3.85
C GLY A 356 -17.17 14.80 2.35
N GLU A 357 -16.66 15.81 1.62
CA GLU A 357 -16.73 15.86 0.17
C GLU A 357 -16.03 14.66 -0.51
N ILE A 358 -14.99 14.11 0.13
CA ILE A 358 -14.29 12.92 -0.37
C ILE A 358 -15.14 11.66 -0.14
N ILE A 359 -15.64 11.45 1.08
CA ILE A 359 -16.32 10.21 1.46
C ILE A 359 -17.73 10.09 0.87
N GLN A 360 -18.43 11.21 0.66
CA GLN A 360 -19.83 11.19 0.16
C GLN A 360 -20.00 10.57 -1.23
N ASP A 361 -18.92 10.51 -2.04
CA ASP A 361 -18.98 9.89 -3.36
C ASP A 361 -18.95 8.34 -3.29
N TYR A 362 -18.54 7.80 -2.14
CA TYR A 362 -18.51 6.36 -1.87
C TYR A 362 -19.72 5.86 -1.10
N ASP A 363 -20.51 6.76 -0.50
CA ASP A 363 -21.74 6.42 0.21
C ASP A 363 -22.93 6.38 -0.75
N SER A 364 -23.62 5.23 -0.77
CA SER A 364 -24.63 4.95 -1.80
C SER A 364 -25.93 5.73 -1.61
N ASP A 365 -26.37 5.93 -0.35
CA ASP A 365 -27.63 6.60 -0.02
C ASP A 365 -27.43 8.05 0.43
N LYS A 366 -26.17 8.46 0.66
CA LYS A 366 -25.79 9.80 1.13
C LYS A 366 -26.48 10.20 2.44
N LEU A 367 -26.79 9.22 3.28
CA LEU A 367 -27.35 9.40 4.62
C LEU A 367 -26.28 9.13 5.65
N PHE A 368 -25.82 10.17 6.32
CA PHE A 368 -24.73 10.12 7.28
C PHE A 368 -25.26 10.16 8.72
N PRO A 369 -25.26 9.03 9.46
CA PRO A 369 -25.46 9.09 10.90
C PRO A 369 -24.37 9.98 11.52
N ALA A 370 -24.77 11.06 12.20
CA ALA A 370 -23.83 12.03 12.72
C ALA A 370 -24.02 12.22 14.23
N TYR A 371 -22.92 12.08 14.97
CA TYR A 371 -22.90 12.15 16.43
C TYR A 371 -21.91 13.19 16.94
N GLY A 372 -22.22 13.76 18.11
CA GLY A 372 -21.30 14.50 18.94
C GLY A 372 -20.93 13.73 20.18
N PHE A 373 -19.77 14.01 20.78
CA PHE A 373 -19.37 13.46 22.07
C PHE A 373 -18.67 14.50 22.95
N GLY A 374 -18.71 14.29 24.28
CA GLY A 374 -18.05 15.16 25.24
C GLY A 374 -18.77 16.47 25.58
N ALA A 375 -20.08 16.54 25.40
CA ALA A 375 -20.88 17.72 25.70
C ALA A 375 -21.89 17.53 26.85
N LYS A 376 -22.32 18.65 27.43
CA LYS A 376 -23.53 18.72 28.28
C LYS A 376 -24.72 19.09 27.46
N LEU A 377 -25.77 18.26 27.53
CA LEU A 377 -26.99 18.43 26.76
C LEU A 377 -28.07 19.18 27.56
N PRO A 378 -28.81 20.12 26.95
CA PRO A 378 -29.98 20.73 27.60
C PRO A 378 -31.13 19.70 27.71
N PRO A 379 -32.15 19.96 28.61
CA PRO A 379 -32.20 21.06 29.58
C PRO A 379 -31.45 20.73 30.89
N GLU A 380 -31.18 19.45 31.18
CA GLU A 380 -30.73 18.97 32.49
C GLU A 380 -29.20 19.13 32.66
N GLY A 381 -28.46 19.48 31.62
CA GLY A 381 -26.99 19.54 31.68
C GLY A 381 -26.33 18.17 31.82
N ARG A 382 -26.99 17.09 31.38
CA ARG A 382 -26.45 15.73 31.39
C ARG A 382 -25.24 15.64 30.44
N ILE A 383 -24.14 15.08 30.92
CA ILE A 383 -22.96 14.79 30.11
C ILE A 383 -23.29 13.62 29.17
N SER A 384 -23.01 13.80 27.88
CA SER A 384 -23.15 12.76 26.86
C SER A 384 -21.84 12.56 26.11
N HIS A 385 -21.45 11.29 25.93
CA HIS A 385 -20.33 10.86 25.13
C HIS A 385 -20.76 10.29 23.77
N GLN A 386 -22.05 10.42 23.47
CA GLN A 386 -22.67 10.10 22.19
C GLN A 386 -24.06 10.71 22.14
N PHE A 387 -24.30 11.64 21.25
CA PHE A 387 -25.60 12.23 20.99
C PHE A 387 -25.75 12.55 19.49
N PRO A 388 -26.95 12.41 18.90
CA PRO A 388 -27.16 12.75 17.48
C PRO A 388 -27.04 14.25 17.26
N LEU A 389 -26.33 14.67 16.22
CA LEU A 389 -26.15 16.09 15.88
C LEU A 389 -27.46 16.78 15.45
N ASN A 390 -28.37 16.03 14.85
CA ASN A 390 -29.69 16.53 14.43
C ASN A 390 -30.74 16.56 15.56
N ASN A 391 -30.34 16.24 16.81
CA ASN A 391 -31.21 16.13 17.99
C ASN A 391 -32.38 15.13 17.82
N ASN A 392 -32.22 14.13 16.95
CA ASN A 392 -33.20 13.06 16.75
C ASN A 392 -32.59 11.69 17.14
N ASP A 393 -32.94 11.19 18.33
CA ASP A 393 -32.43 9.94 18.84
C ASP A 393 -32.92 8.70 18.04
N GLU A 394 -34.07 8.83 17.37
CA GLU A 394 -34.66 7.74 16.58
C GLU A 394 -34.02 7.63 15.19
N ASP A 395 -33.62 8.78 14.61
CA ASP A 395 -32.99 8.86 13.29
C ASP A 395 -31.85 9.88 13.28
N PRO A 396 -30.60 9.45 13.52
CA PRO A 396 -29.43 10.31 13.54
C PRO A 396 -28.92 10.70 12.14
N ASN A 397 -29.59 10.26 11.07
CA ASN A 397 -29.16 10.47 9.71
C ASN A 397 -29.27 11.94 9.28
N CYS A 398 -28.21 12.44 8.67
CA CYS A 398 -28.16 13.75 8.03
C CYS A 398 -28.03 13.57 6.52
N ALA A 399 -28.75 14.36 5.75
CA ALA A 399 -28.75 14.28 4.28
C ALA A 399 -27.51 14.98 3.69
N GLY A 400 -26.56 14.21 3.19
CA GLY A 400 -25.30 14.71 2.65
C GLY A 400 -24.42 15.39 3.70
N ILE A 401 -23.24 15.79 3.29
CA ILE A 401 -22.27 16.49 4.17
C ILE A 401 -22.77 17.89 4.56
N GLU A 402 -23.52 18.55 3.71
CA GLU A 402 -24.14 19.84 4.05
C GLU A 402 -25.15 19.68 5.20
N GLY A 403 -25.94 18.60 5.24
CA GLY A 403 -26.84 18.30 6.35
C GLY A 403 -26.09 17.99 7.65
N VAL A 404 -24.93 17.33 7.58
CA VAL A 404 -24.05 17.11 8.74
C VAL A 404 -23.50 18.45 9.25
N LEU A 405 -23.03 19.34 8.35
CA LEU A 405 -22.52 20.66 8.70
C LEU A 405 -23.61 21.52 9.36
N GLU A 406 -24.84 21.52 8.83
CA GLU A 406 -25.95 22.24 9.42
C GLU A 406 -26.26 21.74 10.84
N SER A 407 -26.37 20.43 11.01
CA SER A 407 -26.61 19.80 12.30
C SER A 407 -25.48 20.08 13.30
N TYR A 408 -24.21 20.09 12.84
CA TYR A 408 -23.06 20.48 13.65
C TYR A 408 -23.15 21.93 14.15
N PHE A 409 -23.47 22.88 13.28
CA PHE A 409 -23.64 24.28 13.69
C PHE A 409 -24.84 24.49 14.62
N GLN A 410 -25.91 23.73 14.46
CA GLN A 410 -27.04 23.77 15.39
C GLN A 410 -26.66 23.22 16.75
N SER A 411 -25.94 22.08 16.79
CA SER A 411 -25.45 21.49 18.04
C SER A 411 -24.54 22.47 18.81
N LEU A 412 -23.62 23.16 18.13
CA LEU A 412 -22.74 24.17 18.77
C LEU A 412 -23.49 25.31 19.46
N ARG A 413 -24.73 25.62 19.04
CA ARG A 413 -25.58 26.65 19.67
C ARG A 413 -26.37 26.15 20.86
N THR A 414 -26.58 24.86 20.96
CA THR A 414 -27.50 24.26 21.93
C THR A 414 -26.80 23.53 23.06
N VAL A 415 -25.63 22.90 22.79
CA VAL A 415 -24.89 22.13 23.79
C VAL A 415 -23.80 22.97 24.44
N GLN A 416 -23.34 22.55 25.61
CA GLN A 416 -22.17 23.10 26.27
C GLN A 416 -21.00 22.17 26.09
N LEU A 417 -19.87 22.66 25.51
CA LEU A 417 -18.63 21.90 25.44
C LEU A 417 -18.15 21.54 26.85
N TYR A 418 -17.75 20.28 27.06
CA TYR A 418 -17.42 19.83 28.40
C TYR A 418 -16.27 18.80 28.42
N GLY A 419 -16.54 17.54 28.35
CA GLY A 419 -15.59 16.42 28.47
C GLY A 419 -16.03 15.39 29.50
N PRO A 420 -15.22 14.35 29.71
CA PRO A 420 -13.96 14.01 29.01
C PRO A 420 -14.17 13.51 27.58
N THR A 421 -13.07 13.42 26.81
CA THR A 421 -13.04 12.90 25.44
C THR A 421 -13.03 11.38 25.46
N TYR A 422 -14.14 10.75 25.08
CA TYR A 422 -14.30 9.30 25.02
C TYR A 422 -14.65 8.85 23.60
N PHE A 423 -13.81 7.98 23.02
CA PHE A 423 -14.04 7.38 21.69
C PHE A 423 -14.78 6.05 21.76
N ALA A 424 -14.58 5.27 22.82
CA ALA A 424 -15.19 3.95 22.94
C ALA A 424 -16.72 3.94 22.76
N PRO A 425 -17.51 4.92 23.24
CA PRO A 425 -18.95 4.92 23.03
C PRO A 425 -19.36 4.97 21.56
N VAL A 426 -18.76 5.86 20.76
CA VAL A 426 -19.08 6.00 19.33
C VAL A 426 -18.56 4.82 18.51
N ILE A 427 -17.36 4.29 18.83
CA ILE A 427 -16.83 3.08 18.20
C ILE A 427 -17.78 1.90 18.44
N ASN A 428 -18.19 1.68 19.70
CA ASN A 428 -19.11 0.61 20.05
C ASN A 428 -20.50 0.75 19.42
N GLN A 429 -20.96 1.98 19.14
CA GLN A 429 -22.23 2.22 18.43
C GLN A 429 -22.16 1.70 17.00
N VAL A 430 -21.11 2.09 16.25
CA VAL A 430 -20.93 1.63 14.87
C VAL A 430 -20.67 0.13 14.83
N ALA A 431 -19.85 -0.38 15.77
CA ALA A 431 -19.59 -1.81 15.90
C ALA A 431 -20.87 -2.64 16.11
N ARG A 432 -21.86 -2.13 16.88
CA ARG A 432 -23.17 -2.79 17.05
C ARG A 432 -23.97 -2.84 15.74
N ALA A 433 -23.86 -1.84 14.88
CA ALA A 433 -24.48 -1.86 13.55
C ALA A 433 -23.75 -2.84 12.65
N ALA A 434 -22.44 -2.77 12.58
CA ALA A 434 -21.59 -3.65 11.77
C ALA A 434 -21.73 -5.13 12.15
N ALA A 435 -21.91 -5.44 13.44
CA ALA A 435 -22.07 -6.81 13.93
C ALA A 435 -23.34 -7.52 13.41
N LYS A 436 -24.31 -6.78 12.88
CA LYS A 436 -25.54 -7.36 12.30
C LYS A 436 -25.31 -7.88 10.87
N ILE A 437 -24.20 -7.50 10.25
CA ILE A 437 -23.87 -7.78 8.85
C ILE A 437 -22.68 -8.73 8.82
N SER A 438 -22.82 -9.85 8.11
CA SER A 438 -21.74 -10.84 7.95
C SER A 438 -21.61 -11.38 6.54
N ASP A 439 -22.46 -10.89 5.60
CA ASP A 439 -22.57 -11.39 4.23
C ASP A 439 -21.78 -10.55 3.19
N GLY A 440 -21.03 -9.56 3.63
CA GLY A 440 -20.26 -8.65 2.78
C GLY A 440 -21.11 -7.63 2.00
N SER A 441 -22.42 -7.52 2.29
CA SER A 441 -23.30 -6.55 1.60
C SER A 441 -23.05 -5.12 2.04
N GLN A 442 -22.53 -4.91 3.26
CA GLN A 442 -22.27 -3.59 3.83
C GLN A 442 -20.93 -3.57 4.56
N TYR A 443 -20.27 -2.41 4.52
CA TYR A 443 -19.05 -2.13 5.25
C TYR A 443 -19.15 -0.74 5.88
N TYR A 444 -18.81 -0.61 7.15
CA TYR A 444 -19.00 0.60 7.92
C TYR A 444 -17.69 1.36 8.07
N VAL A 445 -17.72 2.68 7.93
CA VAL A 445 -16.57 3.56 8.14
C VAL A 445 -16.95 4.64 9.15
N LEU A 446 -16.29 4.66 10.29
CA LEU A 446 -16.46 5.68 11.30
C LEU A 446 -15.42 6.78 11.12
N LEU A 447 -15.85 7.99 10.82
CA LEU A 447 -15.01 9.19 10.80
C LEU A 447 -15.09 9.90 12.15
N ILE A 448 -13.98 9.98 12.87
CA ILE A 448 -13.83 10.76 14.11
C ILE A 448 -13.04 12.02 13.82
N ILE A 449 -13.57 13.20 14.17
CA ILE A 449 -12.84 14.47 14.08
C ILE A 449 -12.61 14.97 15.51
N THR A 450 -11.33 15.16 15.89
CA THR A 450 -10.93 15.43 17.29
C THR A 450 -9.70 16.35 17.36
N ASP A 451 -9.48 16.98 18.54
CA ASP A 451 -8.25 17.72 18.85
C ASP A 451 -7.10 16.82 19.35
N GLY A 452 -7.33 15.52 19.46
CA GLY A 452 -6.31 14.51 19.80
C GLY A 452 -6.11 14.22 21.28
N VAL A 453 -6.85 14.86 22.18
CA VAL A 453 -6.75 14.63 23.63
C VAL A 453 -7.76 13.56 24.07
N ILE A 454 -7.33 12.29 24.13
CA ILE A 454 -8.17 11.16 24.51
C ILE A 454 -8.08 10.83 26.01
N SER A 455 -9.21 10.53 26.66
CA SER A 455 -9.29 10.22 28.08
C SER A 455 -9.59 8.75 28.36
N ASP A 456 -10.13 7.99 27.42
CA ASP A 456 -10.52 6.58 27.55
C ASP A 456 -9.66 5.62 26.72
N MET A 457 -8.34 5.87 26.59
CA MET A 457 -7.43 5.10 25.75
C MET A 457 -7.56 3.58 25.94
N THR A 458 -7.65 3.09 27.18
CA THR A 458 -7.78 1.66 27.47
C THR A 458 -9.07 1.08 26.90
N GLN A 459 -10.20 1.78 27.08
CA GLN A 459 -11.52 1.37 26.59
C GLN A 459 -11.59 1.50 25.08
N THR A 460 -10.97 2.51 24.51
CA THR A 460 -10.85 2.72 23.06
C THR A 460 -10.08 1.58 22.41
N LYS A 461 -8.91 1.21 22.95
CA LYS A 461 -8.17 0.03 22.47
C LYS A 461 -8.99 -1.27 22.58
N GLU A 462 -9.73 -1.44 23.66
CA GLU A 462 -10.62 -2.61 23.82
C GLU A 462 -11.74 -2.62 22.76
N ALA A 463 -12.33 -1.46 22.48
CA ALA A 463 -13.34 -1.30 21.44
C ALA A 463 -12.78 -1.59 20.05
N ILE A 464 -11.59 -1.06 19.71
CA ILE A 464 -10.88 -1.32 18.44
C ILE A 464 -10.57 -2.81 18.28
N VAL A 465 -9.98 -3.44 19.31
CA VAL A 465 -9.67 -4.88 19.28
C VAL A 465 -10.93 -5.72 19.07
N SER A 466 -12.05 -5.33 19.69
CA SER A 466 -13.33 -6.03 19.52
C SER A 466 -13.95 -5.78 18.14
N ALA A 467 -13.82 -4.57 17.62
CA ALA A 467 -14.35 -4.17 16.31
C ALA A 467 -13.51 -4.70 15.13
N SER A 468 -12.24 -5.06 15.36
CA SER A 468 -11.34 -5.55 14.31
C SER A 468 -11.80 -6.83 13.62
N SER A 469 -12.70 -7.58 14.22
CA SER A 469 -13.35 -8.76 13.62
C SER A 469 -14.61 -8.44 12.79
N LEU A 470 -15.05 -7.18 12.75
CA LEU A 470 -16.28 -6.73 12.11
C LEU A 470 -16.02 -6.03 10.77
N PRO A 471 -17.04 -5.90 9.88
CA PRO A 471 -16.91 -5.19 8.61
C PRO A 471 -16.90 -3.66 8.84
N MET A 472 -15.84 -3.16 9.47
CA MET A 472 -15.69 -1.74 9.70
C MET A 472 -14.25 -1.25 9.72
N SER A 473 -14.11 0.05 9.47
CA SER A 473 -12.88 0.83 9.59
C SER A 473 -13.15 2.12 10.37
N ILE A 474 -12.09 2.74 10.87
CA ILE A 474 -12.13 3.99 11.62
C ILE A 474 -11.13 4.95 10.97
N ILE A 475 -11.58 6.14 10.59
CA ILE A 475 -10.74 7.24 10.16
C ILE A 475 -10.72 8.27 11.29
N ILE A 476 -9.55 8.60 11.81
CA ILE A 476 -9.37 9.65 12.82
C ILE A 476 -8.72 10.85 12.15
N VAL A 477 -9.38 12.01 12.20
CA VAL A 477 -8.87 13.26 11.65
C VAL A 477 -8.51 14.19 12.81
N GLY A 478 -7.21 14.43 12.98
CA GLY A 478 -6.70 15.33 14.01
C GLY A 478 -6.73 16.79 13.56
N VAL A 479 -7.47 17.64 14.28
CA VAL A 479 -7.53 19.09 14.03
C VAL A 479 -6.80 19.89 15.10
N GLY A 480 -6.25 21.05 14.72
CA GLY A 480 -5.53 21.93 15.66
C GLY A 480 -4.06 21.60 15.86
N PRO A 481 -3.39 22.31 16.80
CA PRO A 481 -1.95 22.25 16.98
C PRO A 481 -1.46 21.18 17.94
N ALA A 482 -2.34 20.38 18.56
CA ALA A 482 -1.96 19.38 19.56
C ALA A 482 -1.01 18.32 19.00
N MET A 483 -0.29 17.64 19.89
CA MET A 483 0.47 16.44 19.56
C MET A 483 -0.48 15.24 19.48
N PHE A 484 -0.28 14.36 18.52
CA PHE A 484 -1.20 13.26 18.22
C PHE A 484 -0.61 11.88 18.50
N GLU A 485 0.37 11.76 19.41
CA GLU A 485 1.02 10.47 19.72
C GLU A 485 -0.01 9.40 20.13
N ALA A 486 -1.10 9.80 20.80
CA ALA A 486 -2.16 8.88 21.16
C ALA A 486 -2.95 8.38 19.94
N MET A 487 -3.07 9.18 18.88
CA MET A 487 -3.73 8.81 17.64
C MET A 487 -2.83 7.92 16.78
N GLU A 488 -1.54 8.25 16.72
CA GLU A 488 -0.50 7.43 16.07
C GLU A 488 -0.40 6.04 16.74
N GLU A 489 -0.58 5.95 18.07
CA GLU A 489 -0.64 4.68 18.79
C GLU A 489 -1.90 3.85 18.43
N LEU A 490 -3.01 4.50 18.08
CA LEU A 490 -4.25 3.83 17.66
C LEU A 490 -4.23 3.43 16.18
N ASP A 491 -3.44 4.09 15.35
CA ASP A 491 -3.29 3.81 13.91
C ASP A 491 -2.75 2.39 13.66
N GLY A 492 -1.83 1.94 14.48
CA GLY A 492 -1.43 0.53 14.51
C GLY A 492 -0.47 0.10 13.40
N ASP A 493 0.02 1.02 12.56
CA ASP A 493 0.91 0.77 11.43
C ASP A 493 2.21 0.06 11.84
N ASP A 494 2.87 0.56 12.90
CA ASP A 494 4.11 -0.03 13.40
C ASP A 494 3.86 -1.21 14.32
N VAL A 495 2.84 -1.11 15.18
CA VAL A 495 2.51 -2.12 16.20
C VAL A 495 1.00 -2.29 16.31
N ARG A 496 0.50 -3.47 15.94
CA ARG A 496 -0.93 -3.78 16.02
C ARG A 496 -1.53 -3.47 17.38
N VAL A 497 -2.67 -2.79 17.40
CA VAL A 497 -3.38 -2.41 18.62
C VAL A 497 -3.69 -3.63 19.47
N SER A 498 -3.44 -3.53 20.76
CA SER A 498 -3.72 -4.62 21.71
C SER A 498 -4.38 -4.12 22.99
N SER A 499 -5.25 -4.95 23.58
CA SER A 499 -5.89 -4.71 24.86
C SER A 499 -6.02 -6.01 25.65
N ARG A 500 -5.65 -5.98 26.94
CA ARG A 500 -5.74 -7.13 27.85
C ARG A 500 -5.12 -8.42 27.29
N GLY A 501 -3.97 -8.31 26.62
CA GLY A 501 -3.26 -9.44 26.03
C GLY A 501 -3.86 -10.02 24.75
N ARG A 502 -4.88 -9.38 24.17
CA ARG A 502 -5.42 -9.71 22.84
C ARG A 502 -5.02 -8.63 21.85
N TYR A 503 -4.58 -9.03 20.66
CA TYR A 503 -4.30 -8.15 19.54
C TYR A 503 -5.53 -8.00 18.65
N ALA A 504 -5.64 -6.88 17.97
CA ALA A 504 -6.60 -6.69 16.91
C ALA A 504 -6.41 -7.76 15.82
N GLU A 505 -7.50 -8.35 15.31
CA GLU A 505 -7.47 -9.38 14.27
C GLU A 505 -6.89 -8.82 12.96
N ARG A 506 -7.22 -7.57 12.64
CA ARG A 506 -6.70 -6.80 11.52
C ARG A 506 -6.56 -5.35 11.92
N ASP A 507 -5.81 -4.58 11.16
CA ASP A 507 -5.82 -3.14 11.29
C ASP A 507 -7.14 -2.58 10.75
N ILE A 508 -7.72 -1.61 11.47
CA ILE A 508 -8.98 -0.96 11.13
C ILE A 508 -8.94 0.56 11.33
N VAL A 509 -7.80 1.13 11.73
CA VAL A 509 -7.70 2.55 12.04
C VAL A 509 -6.76 3.23 11.07
N GLN A 510 -7.15 4.39 10.56
CA GLN A 510 -6.33 5.31 9.77
C GLN A 510 -6.31 6.66 10.45
N PHE A 511 -5.15 7.19 10.78
CA PHE A 511 -5.00 8.53 11.34
C PHE A 511 -4.50 9.54 10.30
N VAL A 512 -5.15 10.72 10.26
CA VAL A 512 -4.79 11.81 9.34
C VAL A 512 -4.69 13.14 10.11
N PRO A 513 -3.48 13.70 10.25
CA PRO A 513 -3.30 15.02 10.86
C PRO A 513 -3.69 16.14 9.88
N PHE A 514 -4.90 16.68 10.01
CA PHE A 514 -5.47 17.65 9.06
C PHE A 514 -4.62 18.93 8.87
N ARG A 515 -3.84 19.30 9.88
CA ARG A 515 -2.91 20.45 9.81
C ARG A 515 -1.89 20.36 8.67
N ASP A 516 -1.55 19.16 8.21
CA ASP A 516 -0.55 18.94 7.15
C ASP A 516 -1.11 19.23 5.74
N TYR A 517 -2.42 19.46 5.66
CA TYR A 517 -3.16 19.70 4.41
C TYR A 517 -3.71 21.12 4.28
N VAL A 518 -3.51 21.96 5.29
CA VAL A 518 -3.96 23.34 5.28
C VAL A 518 -2.79 24.31 5.14
N ASP A 519 -3.09 25.55 4.70
CA ASP A 519 -2.08 26.61 4.65
C ASP A 519 -1.60 27.05 6.05
N ARG A 520 -0.59 27.90 6.11
CA ARG A 520 -0.03 28.39 7.40
C ARG A 520 -1.03 29.15 8.26
N SER A 521 -2.09 29.68 7.69
CA SER A 521 -3.17 30.36 8.41
C SER A 521 -4.25 29.40 8.90
N GLY A 522 -4.24 28.14 8.42
CA GLY A 522 -5.26 27.14 8.70
C GLY A 522 -6.60 27.39 8.01
N ASN A 523 -6.64 28.28 7.02
CA ASN A 523 -7.88 28.75 6.40
C ASN A 523 -8.19 28.14 5.03
N GLN A 524 -7.24 27.44 4.43
CA GLN A 524 -7.42 26.85 3.10
C GLN A 524 -6.74 25.49 2.98
N VAL A 525 -7.46 24.52 2.45
CA VAL A 525 -6.88 23.22 2.11
C VAL A 525 -5.98 23.36 0.89
N LEU A 526 -4.71 22.98 1.03
CA LEU A 526 -3.68 23.14 -0.01
C LEU A 526 -3.85 22.15 -1.17
N SER A 527 -4.33 20.93 -0.87
CA SER A 527 -4.50 19.88 -1.88
C SER A 527 -5.57 18.88 -1.46
N MET A 528 -6.74 18.98 -2.06
CA MET A 528 -7.83 18.00 -1.87
C MET A 528 -7.43 16.61 -2.38
N ALA A 529 -6.66 16.52 -3.46
CA ALA A 529 -6.22 15.23 -4.01
C ALA A 529 -5.28 14.49 -3.06
N ARG A 530 -4.35 15.21 -2.39
CA ARG A 530 -3.47 14.62 -1.38
C ARG A 530 -4.27 14.18 -0.16
N LEU A 531 -5.16 15.05 0.34
CA LEU A 531 -6.02 14.72 1.48
C LEU A 531 -6.88 13.48 1.17
N ALA A 532 -7.52 13.42 -0.01
CA ALA A 532 -8.32 12.27 -0.43
C ALA A 532 -7.49 10.97 -0.47
N LYS A 533 -6.28 11.04 -1.02
CA LYS A 533 -5.38 9.89 -1.07
C LYS A 533 -5.09 9.36 0.33
N ASP A 534 -4.74 10.25 1.26
CA ASP A 534 -4.27 9.83 2.58
C ASP A 534 -5.44 9.43 3.50
N VAL A 535 -6.63 10.08 3.39
CA VAL A 535 -7.86 9.70 4.12
C VAL A 535 -8.38 8.31 3.71
N LEU A 536 -8.27 7.97 2.42
CA LEU A 536 -8.77 6.71 1.88
C LEU A 536 -7.67 5.65 1.68
N ALA A 537 -6.44 5.90 2.13
CA ALA A 537 -5.27 5.07 1.83
C ALA A 537 -5.49 3.60 2.21
N GLU A 538 -6.02 3.33 3.38
CA GLU A 538 -6.12 2.00 3.95
C GLU A 538 -7.49 1.35 3.80
N ILE A 539 -8.56 2.13 3.59
CA ILE A 539 -9.93 1.61 3.53
C ILE A 539 -10.07 0.45 2.53
N PRO A 540 -9.50 0.51 1.30
CA PRO A 540 -9.57 -0.61 0.37
C PRO A 540 -8.94 -1.89 0.91
N GLU A 541 -7.75 -1.82 1.51
CA GLU A 541 -7.06 -3.00 2.02
C GLU A 541 -7.70 -3.51 3.32
N GLN A 542 -8.18 -2.64 4.17
CA GLN A 542 -8.92 -2.99 5.39
C GLN A 542 -10.23 -3.73 5.04
N LEU A 543 -10.97 -3.31 4.00
CA LEU A 543 -12.14 -4.02 3.49
C LEU A 543 -11.74 -5.39 2.91
N LEU A 544 -10.72 -5.44 2.05
CA LEU A 544 -10.24 -6.68 1.45
C LEU A 544 -9.76 -7.68 2.51
N SER A 545 -9.04 -7.21 3.52
CA SER A 545 -8.60 -8.02 4.66
C SER A 545 -9.78 -8.67 5.39
N TYR A 546 -10.86 -7.92 5.65
CA TYR A 546 -12.09 -8.47 6.21
C TYR A 546 -12.71 -9.54 5.31
N MET A 547 -12.90 -9.24 4.02
CA MET A 547 -13.54 -10.15 3.07
C MET A 547 -12.75 -11.45 2.90
N ARG A 548 -11.41 -11.36 2.80
CA ARG A 548 -10.51 -12.54 2.74
C ARG A 548 -10.59 -13.39 4.00
N THR A 549 -10.53 -12.77 5.19
CA THR A 549 -10.58 -13.49 6.48
C THR A 549 -11.90 -14.25 6.67
N ARG A 550 -12.97 -13.79 6.06
CA ARG A 550 -14.32 -14.38 6.14
C ARG A 550 -14.68 -15.22 4.91
N ASP A 551 -13.76 -15.38 3.95
CA ASP A 551 -14.00 -16.09 2.68
C ASP A 551 -15.23 -15.58 1.92
N ILE A 552 -15.45 -14.26 1.97
CA ILE A 552 -16.53 -13.60 1.24
C ILE A 552 -16.04 -13.20 -0.13
N GLN A 553 -16.72 -13.68 -1.17
CA GLN A 553 -16.41 -13.30 -2.56
C GLN A 553 -17.33 -12.18 -3.05
N PRO A 554 -16.87 -11.31 -3.97
CA PRO A 554 -17.74 -10.27 -4.55
C PRO A 554 -18.85 -10.92 -5.38
N ARG A 555 -20.05 -10.36 -5.28
CA ARG A 555 -21.19 -10.78 -6.10
C ARG A 555 -20.95 -10.36 -7.56
N PRO A 556 -21.49 -11.09 -8.54
CA PRO A 556 -21.44 -10.64 -9.93
C PRO A 556 -22.15 -9.28 -10.06
N PRO A 557 -21.59 -8.34 -10.86
CA PRO A 557 -22.24 -7.04 -11.08
C PRO A 557 -23.69 -7.24 -11.57
N PRO A 558 -24.65 -6.43 -11.11
CA PRO A 558 -26.02 -6.50 -11.60
C PRO A 558 -26.05 -6.34 -13.11
N ALA A 559 -26.80 -7.22 -13.80
CA ALA A 559 -26.93 -7.17 -15.25
C ALA A 559 -27.51 -5.80 -15.66
N VAL A 560 -26.74 -5.04 -16.44
CA VAL A 560 -27.22 -3.81 -17.05
C VAL A 560 -28.28 -4.23 -18.08
N ASN A 561 -29.56 -4.07 -17.74
CA ASN A 561 -30.61 -4.22 -18.73
C ASN A 561 -30.34 -3.20 -19.85
N PRO A 562 -30.20 -3.62 -21.12
CA PRO A 562 -30.06 -2.65 -22.19
C PRO A 562 -31.31 -1.77 -22.21
N SER A 563 -31.11 -0.48 -22.15
CA SER A 563 -32.20 0.51 -22.30
C SER A 563 -33.02 0.14 -23.54
N PRO A 564 -34.35 0.14 -23.47
CA PRO A 564 -35.15 -0.17 -24.64
C PRO A 564 -34.76 0.80 -25.78
N THR A 565 -34.32 0.23 -26.88
CA THR A 565 -34.03 0.96 -28.11
C THR A 565 -35.27 1.79 -28.46
N PRO A 566 -35.16 3.11 -28.70
CA PRO A 566 -36.31 3.87 -29.15
C PRO A 566 -36.85 3.25 -30.46
N ALA A 567 -38.16 3.01 -30.49
CA ALA A 567 -38.81 2.48 -31.66
C ALA A 567 -38.55 3.41 -32.86
N PRO A 568 -38.26 2.86 -34.06
CA PRO A 568 -38.07 3.68 -35.25
C PRO A 568 -39.40 4.45 -35.52
N GLU A 569 -39.30 5.79 -35.58
CA GLU A 569 -40.37 6.61 -36.07
C GLU A 569 -40.73 6.14 -37.49
N GLN A 570 -41.96 5.73 -37.67
CA GLN A 570 -42.49 5.38 -39.00
C GLN A 570 -42.70 6.67 -39.79
N PRO A 571 -42.41 6.67 -41.11
CA PRO A 571 -42.49 7.84 -41.96
C PRO A 571 -43.93 8.35 -42.19
#